data_79eed1e8454ea1b42e19fb2395b99227
#
_entry.id   79eed1e8454ea1b42e19fb2395b99227
#
_cell.length_a   1.000
_cell.length_b   1.000
_cell.length_c   1.000
_cell.angle_alpha   90.00
_cell.angle_beta   90.00
_cell.angle_gamma   90.00
#
_symmetry.space_group_name_H-M   'P 1'
#
loop_
_entity.id
_entity.type
_entity.pdbx_description
1 polymer ?
#
loop_
_entity_poly.entity_id
_entity_poly.type
_entity_poly.pdbx_seq_one_letter_code
_entity_poly.pdbx_strand_id
1 'polypeptide(L)'
;MTCDFLNLRSGDKALLCLPLDFIAGKMMVVRSLVRKLQLISIQPSRHPFANLSEAPDFVAMTPMQVASTFEIPDEMKIFRKTKHVIIGGGSIDAILEKKRMECPNAEWSTYGMTETLSHIALRRISGENATSWYSPLPGIEVSLSERGTLCIDAPMLHDGILETNDIVELDASNGQFRILGRTDNVIN
;
A
#
# COMPACT_ATOMS: atom_id res chain seq x y z
N MET A 1 7.22 8.17 7.95
CA MET A 1 6.32 6.98 8.06
C MET A 1 6.55 5.98 6.91
N THR A 2 5.83 6.04 5.73
CA THR A 2 5.95 5.01 4.65
C THR A 2 7.39 4.79 4.17
N CYS A 3 8.13 5.86 3.91
CA CYS A 3 9.52 5.75 3.45
C CYS A 3 10.44 5.12 4.50
N ASP A 4 10.19 5.38 5.79
CA ASP A 4 10.96 4.78 6.88
C ASP A 4 10.62 3.30 7.03
N PHE A 5 9.33 2.95 6.97
CA PHE A 5 8.85 1.58 7.01
C PHE A 5 9.45 0.73 5.86
N LEU A 6 9.49 1.28 4.65
CA LEU A 6 10.07 0.61 3.48
C LEU A 6 11.59 0.80 3.34
N ASN A 7 12.23 1.52 4.27
CA ASN A 7 13.66 1.84 4.22
C ASN A 7 14.11 2.47 2.89
N LEU A 8 13.26 3.35 2.32
CA LEU A 8 13.60 4.10 1.11
C LEU A 8 14.67 5.16 1.41
N ARG A 9 15.65 5.28 0.52
CA ARG A 9 16.80 6.16 0.68
C ARG A 9 16.83 7.26 -0.37
N SER A 10 17.53 8.34 -0.08
CA SER A 10 17.81 9.39 -1.06
C SER A 10 18.46 8.78 -2.31
N GLY A 11 17.93 9.15 -3.49
CA GLY A 11 18.39 8.64 -4.77
C GLY A 11 17.67 7.38 -5.27
N ASP A 12 16.88 6.68 -4.42
CA ASP A 12 16.06 5.55 -4.89
C ASP A 12 15.07 6.03 -5.97
N LYS A 13 14.87 5.22 -6.99
CA LYS A 13 13.96 5.51 -8.12
C LYS A 13 12.52 5.21 -7.74
N ALA A 14 11.66 6.23 -7.80
CA ALA A 14 10.23 6.12 -7.53
C ALA A 14 9.42 6.35 -8.81
N LEU A 15 8.55 5.39 -9.18
CA LEU A 15 7.69 5.49 -10.36
C LEU A 15 6.35 6.12 -10.00
N LEU A 16 6.04 7.28 -10.61
CA LEU A 16 4.73 7.91 -10.60
C LEU A 16 3.94 7.47 -11.84
N CYS A 17 3.00 6.56 -11.65
CA CYS A 17 2.12 6.01 -12.69
C CYS A 17 0.63 6.20 -12.34
N LEU A 18 0.33 7.00 -11.32
CA LEU A 18 -1.02 7.32 -10.86
C LEU A 18 -1.37 8.79 -11.15
N PRO A 19 -2.66 9.10 -11.45
CA PRO A 19 -3.07 10.48 -11.66
C PRO A 19 -2.87 11.34 -10.41
N LEU A 20 -2.44 12.60 -10.61
CA LEU A 20 -2.26 13.58 -9.52
C LEU A 20 -3.60 14.13 -8.98
N ASP A 21 -4.72 13.83 -9.61
CA ASP A 21 -6.05 14.17 -9.11
C ASP A 21 -6.36 13.42 -7.81
N PHE A 22 -5.79 12.21 -7.66
CA PHE A 22 -5.99 11.36 -6.49
C PHE A 22 -4.84 11.44 -5.49
N ILE A 23 -5.17 11.22 -4.22
CA ILE A 23 -4.20 11.28 -3.12
C ILE A 23 -3.00 10.35 -3.32
N ALA A 24 -3.19 9.18 -3.90
CA ALA A 24 -2.12 8.21 -4.13
C ALA A 24 -1.03 8.76 -5.06
N GLY A 25 -1.40 9.45 -6.15
CA GLY A 25 -0.45 10.13 -7.04
C GLY A 25 0.24 11.30 -6.35
N LYS A 26 -0.52 12.16 -5.64
CA LYS A 26 0.04 13.27 -4.86
C LYS A 26 1.07 12.80 -3.85
N MET A 27 0.77 11.70 -3.14
CA MET A 27 1.68 11.15 -2.14
C MET A 27 2.97 10.56 -2.72
N MET A 28 2.98 10.15 -3.99
CA MET A 28 4.23 9.76 -4.65
C MET A 28 5.16 10.98 -4.82
N VAL A 29 4.61 12.13 -5.21
CA VAL A 29 5.37 13.39 -5.32
C VAL A 29 5.87 13.83 -3.94
N VAL A 30 4.99 13.86 -2.93
CA VAL A 30 5.35 14.25 -1.56
C VAL A 30 6.47 13.37 -1.00
N ARG A 31 6.35 12.04 -1.13
CA ARG A 31 7.39 11.10 -0.68
C ARG A 31 8.73 11.34 -1.39
N SER A 32 8.67 11.60 -2.70
CA SER A 32 9.87 11.86 -3.49
C SER A 32 10.56 13.14 -3.08
N LEU A 33 9.81 14.21 -2.82
CA LEU A 33 10.37 15.48 -2.33
C LEU A 33 10.99 15.33 -0.94
N VAL A 34 10.25 14.76 0.01
CA VAL A 34 10.67 14.64 1.41
C VAL A 34 11.89 13.72 1.55
N ARG A 35 11.94 12.62 0.79
CA ARG A 35 13.00 11.61 0.89
C ARG A 35 14.11 11.82 -0.16
N LYS A 36 13.98 12.82 -1.04
CA LYS A 36 14.89 13.08 -2.16
C LYS A 36 15.04 11.86 -3.07
N LEU A 37 13.89 11.24 -3.42
CA LEU A 37 13.85 10.12 -4.36
C LEU A 37 13.96 10.67 -5.79
N GLN A 38 14.49 9.87 -6.70
CA GLN A 38 14.50 10.15 -8.13
C GLN A 38 13.13 9.79 -8.72
N LEU A 39 12.26 10.79 -8.91
CA LEU A 39 10.91 10.58 -9.44
C LEU A 39 10.95 10.37 -10.96
N ILE A 40 10.50 9.19 -11.39
CA ILE A 40 10.22 8.85 -12.78
C ILE A 40 8.72 9.03 -13.00
N SER A 41 8.32 9.96 -13.85
CA SER A 41 6.89 10.22 -14.12
C SER A 41 6.51 9.71 -15.51
N ILE A 42 5.44 8.96 -15.56
CA ILE A 42 4.85 8.46 -16.81
C ILE A 42 3.37 8.84 -16.89
N GLN A 43 2.81 8.80 -18.08
CA GLN A 43 1.36 8.96 -18.27
C GLN A 43 0.63 7.80 -17.56
N PRO A 44 -0.36 8.08 -16.70
CA PRO A 44 -1.15 7.04 -16.07
C PRO A 44 -1.82 6.10 -17.10
N SER A 45 -1.59 4.81 -16.93
CA SER A 45 -2.13 3.78 -17.80
C SER A 45 -2.31 2.45 -17.05
N ARG A 46 -2.91 1.46 -17.71
CA ARG A 46 -2.98 0.07 -17.19
C ARG A 46 -1.62 -0.64 -17.21
N HIS A 47 -0.70 -0.17 -18.05
CA HIS A 47 0.59 -0.78 -18.33
C HIS A 47 1.74 0.14 -17.91
N PRO A 48 1.98 0.30 -16.59
CA PRO A 48 2.93 1.28 -16.09
C PRO A 48 4.40 0.95 -16.38
N PHE A 49 4.71 -0.28 -16.75
CA PHE A 49 6.08 -0.70 -17.04
C PHE A 49 6.38 -0.83 -18.55
N ALA A 50 5.40 -0.61 -19.44
CA ALA A 50 5.53 -0.87 -20.88
C ALA A 50 6.74 -0.21 -21.56
N ASN A 51 7.14 1.00 -21.10
CA ASN A 51 8.23 1.77 -21.71
C ASN A 51 9.42 1.96 -20.76
N LEU A 52 9.51 1.17 -19.69
CA LEU A 52 10.64 1.25 -18.78
C LEU A 52 11.78 0.32 -19.22
N SER A 53 12.99 0.85 -19.21
CA SER A 53 14.20 0.04 -19.47
C SER A 53 14.76 -0.63 -18.22
N GLU A 54 14.39 -0.14 -17.03
CA GLU A 54 14.89 -0.64 -15.74
C GLU A 54 13.79 -0.57 -14.68
N ALA A 55 13.92 -1.42 -13.66
CA ALA A 55 12.98 -1.46 -12.57
C ALA A 55 13.17 -0.27 -11.61
N PRO A 56 12.09 0.39 -11.16
CA PRO A 56 12.17 1.35 -10.07
C PRO A 56 12.43 0.64 -8.74
N ASP A 57 12.91 1.38 -7.74
CA ASP A 57 13.01 0.88 -6.37
C ASP A 57 11.65 0.87 -5.67
N PHE A 58 10.78 1.83 -6.02
CA PHE A 58 9.48 2.02 -5.38
C PHE A 58 8.39 2.43 -6.39
N VAL A 59 7.20 1.84 -6.25
CA VAL A 59 6.01 2.21 -7.01
C VAL A 59 4.74 2.06 -6.18
N ALA A 60 3.77 2.95 -6.40
CA ALA A 60 2.39 2.79 -5.94
C ALA A 60 1.49 2.43 -7.13
N MET A 61 0.66 1.41 -6.99
CA MET A 61 -0.20 0.89 -8.05
C MET A 61 -1.61 0.61 -7.55
N THR A 62 -2.56 0.57 -8.49
CA THR A 62 -3.89 0.00 -8.26
C THR A 62 -3.88 -1.52 -8.49
N PRO A 63 -4.84 -2.28 -7.91
CA PRO A 63 -5.00 -3.71 -8.22
C PRO A 63 -5.15 -4.00 -9.72
N MET A 64 -5.84 -3.12 -10.45
CA MET A 64 -6.03 -3.23 -11.91
C MET A 64 -4.69 -3.13 -12.66
N GLN A 65 -3.84 -2.16 -12.31
CA GLN A 65 -2.51 -2.02 -12.93
C GLN A 65 -1.66 -3.26 -12.68
N VAL A 66 -1.71 -3.81 -11.46
CA VAL A 66 -1.00 -5.05 -11.15
C VAL A 66 -1.53 -6.22 -11.97
N ALA A 67 -2.85 -6.41 -12.04
CA ALA A 67 -3.45 -7.46 -12.84
C ALA A 67 -3.02 -7.38 -14.32
N SER A 68 -3.07 -6.18 -14.92
CA SER A 68 -2.63 -5.96 -16.31
C SER A 68 -1.13 -6.21 -16.50
N THR A 69 -0.30 -5.85 -15.53
CA THR A 69 1.16 -6.13 -15.55
C THR A 69 1.44 -7.65 -15.60
N PHE A 70 0.63 -8.45 -14.89
CA PHE A 70 0.79 -9.91 -14.88
C PHE A 70 0.44 -10.59 -16.20
N GLU A 71 -0.26 -9.90 -17.11
CA GLU A 71 -0.61 -10.39 -18.45
C GLU A 71 0.51 -10.20 -19.47
N ILE A 72 1.48 -9.30 -19.20
CA ILE A 72 2.54 -8.93 -20.13
C ILE A 72 3.91 -9.40 -19.60
N PRO A 73 4.54 -10.42 -20.24
CA PRO A 73 5.78 -11.01 -19.75
C PRO A 73 6.93 -10.02 -19.56
N ASP A 74 7.06 -9.01 -20.42
CA ASP A 74 8.14 -8.04 -20.32
C ASP A 74 7.91 -7.03 -19.18
N GLU A 75 6.67 -6.58 -18.95
CA GLU A 75 6.33 -5.77 -17.78
C GLU A 75 6.54 -6.56 -16.48
N MET A 76 6.15 -7.84 -16.47
CA MET A 76 6.32 -8.71 -15.32
C MET A 76 7.81 -8.92 -14.94
N LYS A 77 8.72 -8.93 -15.92
CA LYS A 77 10.18 -8.98 -15.64
C LYS A 77 10.66 -7.75 -14.88
N ILE A 78 10.15 -6.56 -15.24
CA ILE A 78 10.49 -5.29 -14.57
C ILE A 78 9.83 -5.26 -13.19
N PHE A 79 8.56 -5.60 -13.10
CA PHE A 79 7.80 -5.66 -11.86
C PHE A 79 8.49 -6.52 -10.79
N ARG A 80 8.92 -7.73 -11.14
CA ARG A 80 9.62 -8.66 -10.23
C ARG A 80 10.95 -8.13 -9.70
N LYS A 81 11.57 -7.17 -10.39
CA LYS A 81 12.82 -6.52 -9.96
C LYS A 81 12.58 -5.25 -9.14
N THR A 82 11.35 -4.73 -9.11
CA THR A 82 10.98 -3.58 -8.30
C THR A 82 11.06 -3.94 -6.82
N LYS A 83 11.82 -3.22 -6.02
CA LYS A 83 12.04 -3.58 -4.60
C LYS A 83 10.76 -3.53 -3.79
N HIS A 84 10.01 -2.41 -3.89
CA HIS A 84 8.81 -2.19 -3.10
C HIS A 84 7.65 -1.75 -3.99
N VAL A 85 6.55 -2.47 -3.91
CA VAL A 85 5.28 -2.15 -4.56
C VAL A 85 4.23 -1.98 -3.49
N ILE A 86 3.63 -0.80 -3.37
CA ILE A 86 2.45 -0.60 -2.54
C ILE A 86 1.20 -0.61 -3.40
N ILE A 87 0.14 -1.27 -2.93
CA ILE A 87 -1.08 -1.47 -3.69
C ILE A 87 -2.26 -1.02 -2.85
N GLY A 88 -3.03 -0.12 -3.43
CA GLY A 88 -4.19 0.47 -2.77
C GLY A 88 -5.23 0.98 -3.75
N GLY A 89 -6.30 1.57 -3.22
CA GLY A 89 -7.39 2.11 -4.03
C GLY A 89 -8.38 1.05 -4.55
N GLY A 90 -8.40 -0.13 -3.94
CA GLY A 90 -9.35 -1.20 -4.22
C GLY A 90 -8.97 -2.50 -3.51
N SER A 91 -9.93 -3.42 -3.45
CA SER A 91 -9.69 -4.76 -2.91
C SER A 91 -8.81 -5.58 -3.87
N ILE A 92 -7.96 -6.41 -3.30
CA ILE A 92 -7.17 -7.38 -4.04
C ILE A 92 -7.94 -8.70 -4.00
N ASP A 93 -8.31 -9.23 -5.16
CA ASP A 93 -9.01 -10.51 -5.22
C ASP A 93 -8.08 -11.68 -4.84
N ALA A 94 -8.69 -12.78 -4.35
CA ALA A 94 -7.96 -13.95 -3.88
C ALA A 94 -7.10 -14.63 -4.98
N ILE A 95 -7.51 -14.53 -6.24
CA ILE A 95 -6.77 -15.12 -7.39
C ILE A 95 -5.49 -14.33 -7.62
N LEU A 96 -5.59 -13.01 -7.62
CA LEU A 96 -4.45 -12.13 -7.78
C LEU A 96 -3.51 -12.27 -6.58
N GLU A 97 -4.05 -12.36 -5.36
CA GLU A 97 -3.26 -12.57 -4.14
C GLU A 97 -2.46 -13.87 -4.20
N LYS A 98 -3.06 -14.98 -4.65
CA LYS A 98 -2.38 -16.26 -4.80
C LYS A 98 -1.22 -16.22 -5.82
N LYS A 99 -1.43 -15.59 -6.98
CA LYS A 99 -0.39 -15.42 -8.00
C LYS A 99 0.82 -14.63 -7.50
N ARG A 100 0.61 -13.73 -6.54
CA ARG A 100 1.62 -12.82 -6.00
C ARG A 100 2.50 -13.46 -4.93
N MET A 101 2.04 -14.52 -4.29
CA MET A 101 2.87 -15.27 -3.34
C MET A 101 4.17 -15.77 -3.98
N GLU A 102 4.18 -15.95 -5.31
CA GLU A 102 5.37 -16.38 -6.07
C GLU A 102 6.29 -15.21 -6.49
N CYS A 103 5.90 -13.97 -6.20
CA CYS A 103 6.72 -12.81 -6.54
C CYS A 103 7.84 -12.60 -5.51
N PRO A 104 9.10 -12.44 -5.97
CA PRO A 104 10.24 -12.29 -5.07
C PRO A 104 10.34 -10.91 -4.42
N ASN A 105 9.73 -9.90 -5.05
CA ASN A 105 9.77 -8.51 -4.59
C ASN A 105 8.83 -8.24 -3.42
N ALA A 106 9.05 -7.12 -2.74
CA ALA A 106 8.25 -6.73 -1.58
C ALA A 106 6.96 -6.00 -2.01
N GLU A 107 5.85 -6.75 -2.02
CA GLU A 107 4.53 -6.19 -2.31
C GLU A 107 3.71 -6.02 -1.05
N TRP A 108 3.06 -4.86 -0.93
CA TRP A 108 2.34 -4.43 0.27
C TRP A 108 0.92 -4.00 -0.08
N SER A 109 -0.07 -4.55 0.59
CA SER A 109 -1.42 -3.99 0.61
C SER A 109 -1.46 -2.83 1.60
N THR A 110 -2.11 -1.72 1.21
CA THR A 110 -2.26 -0.55 2.06
C THR A 110 -3.62 -0.55 2.73
N TYR A 111 -3.66 -0.11 3.98
CA TYR A 111 -4.91 0.21 4.69
C TYR A 111 -4.91 1.70 5.07
N GLY A 112 -6.00 2.40 4.76
CA GLY A 112 -6.21 3.80 5.06
C GLY A 112 -7.51 4.30 4.45
N MET A 113 -7.90 5.51 4.81
CA MET A 113 -9.15 6.14 4.41
C MET A 113 -8.95 7.65 4.20
N THR A 114 -10.00 8.34 3.78
CA THR A 114 -9.96 9.79 3.52
C THR A 114 -9.56 10.56 4.79
N GLU A 115 -10.09 10.15 5.93
CA GLU A 115 -9.88 10.77 7.24
C GLU A 115 -8.42 10.66 7.71
N THR A 116 -7.69 9.65 7.22
CA THR A 116 -6.26 9.47 7.52
C THR A 116 -5.35 10.03 6.42
N LEU A 117 -5.87 10.79 5.47
CA LEU A 117 -5.20 11.41 4.32
C LEU A 117 -4.52 10.39 3.37
N SER A 118 -3.97 9.34 3.89
CA SER A 118 -3.27 8.28 3.16
C SER A 118 -3.34 6.99 3.98
N HIS A 119 -2.60 5.96 3.56
CA HIS A 119 -2.54 4.73 4.33
C HIS A 119 -1.81 4.90 5.66
N ILE A 120 -2.31 4.21 6.66
CA ILE A 120 -1.77 4.19 8.03
C ILE A 120 -1.15 2.85 8.40
N ALA A 121 -1.41 1.81 7.63
CA ALA A 121 -0.86 0.49 7.86
C ALA A 121 -0.54 -0.22 6.53
N LEU A 122 0.37 -1.18 6.60
CA LEU A 122 0.80 -2.01 5.49
C LEU A 122 0.81 -3.49 5.90
N ARG A 123 0.41 -4.39 4.98
CA ARG A 123 0.63 -5.82 5.13
C ARG A 123 1.41 -6.38 3.94
N ARG A 124 2.35 -7.26 4.21
CA ARG A 124 3.07 -7.96 3.17
C ARG A 124 2.15 -8.99 2.49
N ILE A 125 2.12 -9.00 1.16
CA ILE A 125 1.25 -9.88 0.38
C ILE A 125 1.99 -10.75 -0.64
N SER A 126 3.32 -10.72 -0.60
CA SER A 126 4.18 -11.49 -1.50
C SER A 126 5.29 -12.22 -0.76
N GLY A 127 5.72 -13.36 -1.34
CA GLY A 127 6.81 -14.19 -0.83
C GLY A 127 6.51 -14.87 0.50
N GLU A 128 7.55 -15.45 1.11
CA GLU A 128 7.43 -16.22 2.37
C GLU A 128 6.93 -15.41 3.58
N ASN A 129 7.10 -14.08 3.52
CA ASN A 129 6.64 -13.18 4.58
C ASN A 129 5.22 -12.64 4.34
N ALA A 130 4.46 -13.22 3.41
CA ALA A 130 3.08 -12.84 3.18
C ALA A 130 2.23 -13.11 4.42
N THR A 131 1.37 -12.13 4.77
CA THR A 131 0.54 -12.20 5.98
C THR A 131 -0.82 -11.57 5.74
N SER A 132 -1.81 -11.95 6.55
CA SER A 132 -3.10 -11.25 6.63
C SER A 132 -3.10 -10.08 7.61
N TRP A 133 -2.03 -9.89 8.36
CA TRP A 133 -1.92 -8.87 9.39
C TRP A 133 -1.32 -7.58 8.87
N TYR A 134 -2.00 -6.48 9.11
CA TYR A 134 -1.52 -5.13 8.86
C TYR A 134 -0.67 -4.64 10.02
N SER A 135 0.50 -4.12 9.70
CA SER A 135 1.37 -3.42 10.64
C SER A 135 1.13 -1.92 10.56
N PRO A 136 0.69 -1.26 11.64
CA PRO A 136 0.58 0.20 11.67
C PRO A 136 1.93 0.87 11.37
N LEU A 137 1.88 2.02 10.72
CA LEU A 137 3.08 2.82 10.47
C LEU A 137 3.55 3.50 11.79
N PRO A 138 4.82 3.85 11.91
CA PRO A 138 5.34 4.51 13.11
C PRO A 138 4.54 5.75 13.52
N GLY A 139 4.14 5.84 14.78
CA GLY A 139 3.33 6.93 15.34
C GLY A 139 1.82 6.75 15.14
N ILE A 140 1.38 5.58 14.69
CA ILE A 140 -0.03 5.18 14.64
C ILE A 140 -0.26 4.09 15.67
N GLU A 141 -1.25 4.29 16.52
CA GLU A 141 -1.73 3.28 17.46
C GLU A 141 -3.14 2.83 17.06
N VAL A 142 -3.44 1.57 17.31
CA VAL A 142 -4.75 0.98 17.00
C VAL A 142 -5.31 0.25 18.20
N SER A 143 -6.63 0.30 18.34
CA SER A 143 -7.36 -0.37 19.41
C SER A 143 -8.72 -0.88 18.90
N LEU A 144 -9.43 -1.61 19.74
CA LEU A 144 -10.81 -2.04 19.45
C LEU A 144 -11.80 -1.13 20.16
N SER A 145 -12.87 -0.78 19.45
CA SER A 145 -14.06 -0.19 20.09
C SER A 145 -14.85 -1.26 20.84
N GLU A 146 -15.84 -0.84 21.62
CA GLU A 146 -16.80 -1.76 22.27
C GLU A 146 -17.57 -2.64 21.25
N ARG A 147 -17.67 -2.19 20.00
CA ARG A 147 -18.33 -2.90 18.90
C ARG A 147 -17.40 -3.87 18.15
N GLY A 148 -16.12 -3.95 18.54
CA GLY A 148 -15.12 -4.75 17.85
C GLY A 148 -14.65 -4.15 16.52
N THR A 149 -14.89 -2.84 16.31
CA THR A 149 -14.38 -2.12 15.16
C THR A 149 -13.03 -1.48 15.45
N LEU A 150 -12.26 -1.20 14.39
CA LEU A 150 -10.94 -0.60 14.50
C LEU A 150 -11.06 0.87 14.94
N CYS A 151 -10.34 1.20 16.00
CA CYS A 151 -10.06 2.57 16.42
C CYS A 151 -8.62 2.93 16.05
N ILE A 152 -8.43 4.13 15.50
CA ILE A 152 -7.13 4.64 15.05
C ILE A 152 -6.80 5.88 15.84
N ASP A 153 -5.66 5.87 16.53
CA ASP A 153 -5.03 7.05 17.10
C ASP A 153 -3.82 7.45 16.24
N ALA A 154 -3.96 8.60 15.60
CA ALA A 154 -2.98 9.11 14.63
C ALA A 154 -2.81 10.63 14.83
N PRO A 155 -2.22 11.09 15.95
CA PRO A 155 -2.24 12.50 16.33
C PRO A 155 -1.55 13.45 15.36
N MET A 156 -0.71 12.90 14.45
CA MET A 156 -0.11 13.69 13.37
C MET A 156 -1.04 13.89 12.16
N LEU A 157 -2.15 13.17 12.08
CA LEU A 157 -3.07 13.15 10.94
C LEU A 157 -4.48 13.61 11.29
N HIS A 158 -4.93 13.34 12.50
CA HIS A 158 -6.30 13.58 12.94
C HIS A 158 -6.33 13.89 14.45
N ASP A 159 -7.16 14.85 14.84
CA ASP A 159 -7.38 15.15 16.26
C ASP A 159 -8.33 14.11 16.89
N GLY A 160 -7.85 13.42 17.93
CA GLY A 160 -8.59 12.39 18.65
C GLY A 160 -8.61 11.04 17.96
N ILE A 161 -9.34 10.09 18.57
CA ILE A 161 -9.44 8.70 18.09
C ILE A 161 -10.52 8.63 17.00
N LEU A 162 -10.15 8.05 15.86
CA LEU A 162 -11.06 7.80 14.75
C LEU A 162 -11.59 6.36 14.85
N GLU A 163 -12.88 6.20 15.16
CA GLU A 163 -13.55 4.90 15.10
C GLU A 163 -14.02 4.61 13.68
N THR A 164 -13.65 3.45 13.16
CA THR A 164 -14.02 3.00 11.80
C THR A 164 -15.24 2.08 11.82
N ASN A 165 -15.71 1.70 10.64
CA ASN A 165 -16.70 0.64 10.47
C ASN A 165 -16.07 -0.73 10.17
N ASP A 166 -14.74 -0.84 10.19
CA ASP A 166 -14.04 -2.08 9.89
C ASP A 166 -13.95 -2.96 11.12
N ILE A 167 -14.54 -4.15 11.05
CA ILE A 167 -14.45 -5.18 12.08
C ILE A 167 -13.07 -5.84 11.93
N VAL A 168 -12.32 -5.89 13.01
CA VAL A 168 -10.95 -6.39 12.97
C VAL A 168 -10.66 -7.37 14.12
N GLU A 169 -9.67 -8.20 13.92
CA GLU A 169 -8.95 -8.88 14.98
C GLU A 169 -7.64 -8.13 15.25
N LEU A 170 -7.35 -7.89 16.53
CA LEU A 170 -6.16 -7.17 16.98
C LEU A 170 -5.22 -8.14 17.70
N ASP A 171 -3.96 -8.16 17.29
CA ASP A 171 -2.91 -8.82 18.06
C ASP A 171 -2.31 -7.81 19.05
N ALA A 172 -2.76 -7.92 20.31
CA ALA A 172 -2.31 -7.02 21.38
C ALA A 172 -0.80 -7.12 21.70
N SER A 173 -0.14 -8.18 21.26
CA SER A 173 1.30 -8.37 21.54
C SER A 173 2.20 -7.49 20.69
N ASN A 174 1.77 -7.14 19.49
CA ASN A 174 2.56 -6.39 18.50
C ASN A 174 1.80 -5.22 17.84
N GLY A 175 0.51 -5.02 18.20
CA GLY A 175 -0.33 -3.95 17.64
C GLY A 175 -0.73 -4.17 16.18
N GLN A 176 -0.59 -5.38 15.63
CA GLN A 176 -1.05 -5.69 14.30
C GLN A 176 -2.54 -6.00 14.29
N PHE A 177 -3.20 -5.76 13.16
CA PHE A 177 -4.61 -6.09 13.00
C PHE A 177 -4.89 -6.77 11.65
N ARG A 178 -5.96 -7.57 11.60
CA ARG A 178 -6.50 -8.10 10.34
C ARG A 178 -7.96 -7.76 10.19
N ILE A 179 -8.36 -7.45 8.97
CA ILE A 179 -9.74 -7.07 8.64
C ILE A 179 -10.57 -8.36 8.51
N LEU A 180 -11.69 -8.40 9.22
CA LEU A 180 -12.67 -9.49 9.18
C LEU A 180 -13.89 -9.13 8.34
N GLY A 181 -14.23 -7.84 8.25
CA GLY A 181 -15.40 -7.34 7.51
C GLY A 181 -15.71 -5.90 7.85
N ARG A 182 -16.93 -5.45 7.51
CA ARG A 182 -17.44 -4.11 7.83
C ARG A 182 -18.83 -4.19 8.44
N THR A 183 -19.14 -3.28 9.37
CA THR A 183 -20.45 -3.20 10.02
C THR A 183 -21.55 -2.67 9.09
N ASP A 184 -21.18 -1.89 8.07
CA ASP A 184 -22.09 -1.26 7.13
C ASP A 184 -22.32 -2.06 5.84
N ASN A 185 -21.76 -3.28 5.73
CA ASN A 185 -21.80 -4.14 4.54
C ASN A 185 -21.35 -3.46 3.23
N VAL A 186 -20.68 -2.32 3.32
CA VAL A 186 -20.10 -1.64 2.15
C VAL A 186 -18.80 -2.35 1.77
N ILE A 187 -18.80 -2.98 0.61
CA ILE A 187 -17.59 -3.54 -0.01
C ILE A 187 -16.95 -2.42 -0.82
N ASN A 188 -15.76 -2.00 -0.42
CA ASN A 188 -14.96 -1.03 -1.17
C ASN A 188 -14.11 -1.74 -2.24
#